data_c3f8c09f768114c8904f15842bc26f52
#
_entry.id   c3f8c09f768114c8904f15842bc26f52
#
_cell.length_a   1.000
_cell.length_b   1.000
_cell.length_c   1.000
_cell.angle_alpha   90.00
_cell.angle_beta   90.00
_cell.angle_gamma   90.00
#
_symmetry.space_group_name_H-M   'P 1'
#
loop_
_entity.id
_entity.type
_entity.pdbx_description
1 polymer ?
#
loop_
_entity_poly.entity_id
_entity_poly.type
_entity_poly.pdbx_seq_one_letter_code
_entity_poly.pdbx_strand_id
1 'polypeptide(L)'
;MDARNLAQSLDHFVVPVDDIVVAEEFYVRVFGGVITKRNGLNTRQRKRGAVPHTFIQIGGKRMGVYLQSEERPPPVSARGLPTYSFTTAAHGLDSVINRLRDLGSIYDGPIRRPYPFADQSLFFTDPAGNHYAVFTPTEPGRAQDETGRITGVGYIELEAPDLAASIDFYEKVLGFKLSHRSEDLRQAMLTMASEQALILTEAPFSSKGLVMSRKVPGPHIAFYVPGDRWRDALAHLDALGIAHGDRGAAKERQEGQGGTYMDDPAGYVIQFITDGME
;
A
#
# COMPACT_ATOMS: atom_id res chain seq x y z
N MET A 1 22.61 -15.57 5.73
CA MET A 1 22.43 -14.10 5.61
C MET A 1 21.40 -13.66 6.63
N ASP A 2 21.60 -12.53 7.30
CA ASP A 2 20.61 -11.99 8.24
C ASP A 2 19.54 -11.23 7.46
N ALA A 3 18.32 -11.76 7.39
CA ALA A 3 17.20 -11.14 6.69
C ALA A 3 16.64 -9.91 7.42
N ARG A 4 17.12 -9.65 8.67
CA ARG A 4 16.61 -8.53 9.47
C ARG A 4 16.71 -7.20 8.70
N ASN A 5 15.59 -6.52 8.57
CA ASN A 5 15.47 -5.23 7.90
C ASN A 5 15.91 -5.26 6.42
N LEU A 6 15.64 -6.34 5.69
CA LEU A 6 15.94 -6.43 4.27
C LEU A 6 15.12 -5.39 3.51
N ALA A 7 13.80 -5.42 3.67
CA ALA A 7 12.90 -4.37 3.21
C ALA A 7 12.72 -3.32 4.33
N GLN A 8 13.20 -2.11 4.10
CA GLN A 8 13.31 -1.10 5.17
C GLN A 8 12.02 -0.32 5.39
N SER A 9 11.28 -0.03 4.34
CA SER A 9 10.09 0.80 4.42
C SER A 9 9.09 0.47 3.31
N LEU A 10 7.84 0.85 3.52
CA LEU A 10 6.87 0.93 2.44
C LEU A 10 7.29 2.05 1.49
N ASP A 11 7.47 1.73 0.21
CA ASP A 11 7.78 2.70 -0.84
C ASP A 11 6.49 3.26 -1.44
N HIS A 12 5.69 2.39 -2.03
CA HIS A 12 4.41 2.74 -2.62
C HIS A 12 3.44 1.55 -2.65
N PHE A 13 2.20 1.84 -2.95
CA PHE A 13 1.22 0.82 -3.30
C PHE A 13 0.43 1.24 -4.52
N VAL A 14 -0.10 0.25 -5.23
CA VAL A 14 -0.90 0.45 -6.43
C VAL A 14 -2.24 -0.25 -6.23
N VAL A 15 -3.33 0.49 -6.43
CA VAL A 15 -4.69 -0.01 -6.24
C VAL A 15 -5.46 -0.03 -7.58
N PRO A 16 -6.39 -0.97 -7.76
CA PRO A 16 -7.24 -1.00 -8.93
C PRO A 16 -8.38 0.02 -8.79
N VAL A 17 -8.75 0.67 -9.92
CA VAL A 17 -9.88 1.59 -10.00
C VAL A 17 -10.68 1.35 -11.26
N ASP A 18 -11.97 1.69 -11.24
CA ASP A 18 -12.87 1.55 -12.38
C ASP A 18 -12.79 2.73 -13.32
N ASP A 19 -12.52 3.92 -12.77
CA ASP A 19 -12.35 5.17 -13.52
C ASP A 19 -11.17 5.96 -12.96
N ILE A 20 -10.17 6.19 -13.81
CA ILE A 20 -8.96 6.94 -13.42
C ILE A 20 -9.26 8.40 -13.12
N VAL A 21 -10.18 9.02 -13.86
CA VAL A 21 -10.49 10.46 -13.67
C VAL A 21 -11.18 10.67 -12.34
N VAL A 22 -12.17 9.85 -12.03
CA VAL A 22 -12.88 9.87 -10.75
C VAL A 22 -11.92 9.58 -9.58
N ALA A 23 -11.04 8.61 -9.76
CA ALA A 23 -10.02 8.28 -8.75
C ALA A 23 -9.03 9.44 -8.55
N GLU A 24 -8.50 10.03 -9.61
CA GLU A 24 -7.61 11.20 -9.53
C GLU A 24 -8.28 12.37 -8.78
N GLU A 25 -9.53 12.68 -9.10
CA GLU A 25 -10.29 13.73 -8.41
C GLU A 25 -10.42 13.40 -6.91
N PHE A 26 -10.78 12.18 -6.57
CA PHE A 26 -10.91 11.75 -5.18
C PHE A 26 -9.59 11.91 -4.41
N TYR A 27 -8.48 11.39 -4.94
CA TYR A 27 -7.19 11.44 -4.23
C TYR A 27 -6.63 12.85 -4.12
N VAL A 28 -6.84 13.69 -5.14
CA VAL A 28 -6.44 15.10 -5.07
C VAL A 28 -7.27 15.84 -4.03
N ARG A 29 -8.59 15.65 -4.01
CA ARG A 29 -9.49 16.36 -3.09
C ARG A 29 -9.37 15.85 -1.66
N VAL A 30 -9.35 14.53 -1.44
CA VAL A 30 -9.37 13.97 -0.09
C VAL A 30 -7.99 14.05 0.57
N PHE A 31 -6.94 13.67 -0.14
CA PHE A 31 -5.59 13.59 0.44
C PHE A 31 -4.69 14.79 0.13
N GLY A 32 -5.12 15.70 -0.75
CA GLY A 32 -4.25 16.75 -1.27
C GLY A 32 -3.16 16.21 -2.19
N GLY A 33 -3.43 15.10 -2.86
CA GLY A 33 -2.48 14.42 -3.74
C GLY A 33 -2.10 15.25 -4.96
N VAL A 34 -0.87 15.05 -5.45
CA VAL A 34 -0.35 15.68 -6.66
C VAL A 34 -0.10 14.61 -7.71
N ILE A 35 -0.76 14.73 -8.87
CA ILE A 35 -0.57 13.83 -9.99
C ILE A 35 0.81 14.05 -10.58
N THR A 36 1.67 13.01 -10.55
CA THR A 36 3.06 13.10 -10.99
C THR A 36 3.31 12.42 -12.34
N LYS A 37 2.52 11.41 -12.69
CA LYS A 37 2.71 10.66 -13.94
C LYS A 37 1.41 10.02 -14.37
N ARG A 38 1.12 10.05 -15.68
CA ARG A 38 0.04 9.31 -16.34
C ARG A 38 0.60 8.47 -17.46
N ASN A 39 0.27 7.18 -17.50
CA ASN A 39 0.67 6.23 -18.53
C ASN A 39 -0.54 5.55 -19.18
N GLY A 40 -0.38 5.08 -20.41
CA GLY A 40 -1.43 4.31 -21.11
C GLY A 40 -2.65 5.11 -21.53
N LEU A 41 -2.69 6.44 -21.27
CA LEU A 41 -3.85 7.28 -21.56
C LEU A 41 -3.90 7.79 -23.00
N ASN A 42 -2.83 7.62 -23.78
CA ASN A 42 -2.80 8.01 -25.18
C ASN A 42 -2.58 6.82 -26.11
N THR A 43 -2.97 6.97 -27.39
CA THR A 43 -2.91 5.91 -28.38
C THR A 43 -1.49 5.35 -28.59
N ARG A 44 -0.45 6.20 -28.55
CA ARG A 44 0.94 5.78 -28.73
C ARG A 44 1.40 4.86 -27.60
N GLN A 45 1.06 5.20 -26.37
CA GLN A 45 1.40 4.38 -25.19
C GLN A 45 0.65 3.05 -25.24
N ARG A 46 -0.67 3.07 -25.53
CA ARG A 46 -1.48 1.85 -25.62
C ARG A 46 -1.00 0.90 -26.73
N LYS A 47 -0.60 1.43 -27.89
CA LYS A 47 -0.01 0.61 -28.95
C LYS A 47 1.30 -0.07 -28.55
N ARG A 48 2.00 0.45 -27.54
CA ARG A 48 3.21 -0.15 -26.93
C ARG A 48 2.90 -1.12 -25.79
N GLY A 49 1.62 -1.38 -25.52
CA GLY A 49 1.17 -2.28 -24.46
C GLY A 49 1.13 -1.63 -23.06
N ALA A 50 1.23 -0.30 -22.98
CA ALA A 50 1.06 0.38 -21.69
C ALA A 50 -0.39 0.30 -21.24
N VAL A 51 -0.60 -0.14 -20.01
CA VAL A 51 -1.91 -0.19 -19.38
C VAL A 51 -2.20 1.15 -18.71
N PRO A 52 -3.45 1.65 -18.76
CA PRO A 52 -3.80 2.91 -18.11
C PRO A 52 -3.54 2.90 -16.62
N HIS A 53 -2.67 3.78 -16.17
CA HIS A 53 -2.40 4.01 -14.75
C HIS A 53 -1.85 5.42 -14.49
N THR A 54 -2.03 5.88 -13.27
CA THR A 54 -1.58 7.18 -12.80
C THR A 54 -0.81 7.04 -11.49
N PHE A 55 0.25 7.82 -11.33
CA PHE A 55 0.94 7.97 -10.05
C PHE A 55 0.60 9.31 -9.42
N ILE A 56 0.28 9.27 -8.13
CA ILE A 56 -0.13 10.41 -7.31
C ILE A 56 0.80 10.44 -6.09
N GLN A 57 1.36 11.59 -5.79
CA GLN A 57 2.17 11.79 -4.59
C GLN A 57 1.28 12.26 -3.44
N ILE A 58 1.31 11.54 -2.33
CA ILE A 58 0.52 11.79 -1.12
C ILE A 58 1.45 11.62 0.09
N GLY A 59 1.56 12.63 0.95
CA GLY A 59 2.38 12.57 2.16
C GLY A 59 3.84 12.19 1.91
N GLY A 60 4.44 12.71 0.82
CA GLY A 60 5.83 12.42 0.45
C GLY A 60 6.07 11.04 -0.17
N LYS A 61 5.03 10.20 -0.28
CA LYS A 61 5.10 8.87 -0.89
C LYS A 61 4.27 8.79 -2.17
N ARG A 62 4.63 7.87 -3.04
CA ARG A 62 3.94 7.64 -4.31
C ARG A 62 2.84 6.59 -4.12
N MET A 63 1.68 6.84 -4.67
CA MET A 63 0.58 5.91 -4.82
C MET A 63 0.28 5.73 -6.30
N GLY A 64 0.00 4.51 -6.73
CA GLY A 64 -0.45 4.23 -8.09
C GLY A 64 -1.94 3.85 -8.13
N VAL A 65 -2.65 4.33 -9.15
CA VAL A 65 -3.98 3.87 -9.51
C VAL A 65 -3.94 3.22 -10.87
N TYR A 66 -4.56 2.07 -11.00
CA TYR A 66 -4.49 1.21 -12.16
C TYR A 66 -5.91 0.90 -12.66
N LEU A 67 -6.17 1.18 -13.94
CA LEU A 67 -7.48 0.88 -14.51
C LEU A 67 -7.66 -0.64 -14.61
N GLN A 68 -8.63 -1.17 -13.87
CA GLN A 68 -9.02 -2.58 -13.96
C GLN A 68 -9.95 -2.83 -15.15
N SER A 69 -10.10 -4.10 -15.51
CA SER A 69 -10.93 -4.50 -16.65
C SER A 69 -12.41 -4.72 -16.31
N GLU A 70 -12.72 -4.82 -15.03
CA GLU A 70 -14.08 -5.16 -14.55
C GLU A 70 -14.53 -4.14 -13.52
N GLU A 71 -15.78 -3.73 -13.62
CA GLU A 71 -16.42 -2.89 -12.60
C GLU A 71 -16.57 -3.65 -11.29
N ARG A 72 -16.45 -2.93 -10.18
CA ARG A 72 -16.76 -3.44 -8.85
C ARG A 72 -18.12 -2.94 -8.40
N PRO A 73 -18.81 -3.71 -7.54
CA PRO A 73 -20.00 -3.20 -6.88
C PRO A 73 -19.62 -1.99 -6.01
N PRO A 74 -20.53 -1.02 -5.87
CA PRO A 74 -20.32 0.10 -4.96
C PRO A 74 -19.95 -0.36 -3.55
N PRO A 75 -19.07 0.34 -2.86
CA PRO A 75 -18.70 -0.01 -1.50
C PRO A 75 -19.91 0.11 -0.55
N VAL A 76 -20.08 -0.88 0.29
CA VAL A 76 -21.18 -0.92 1.29
C VAL A 76 -20.71 -0.65 2.71
N SER A 77 -19.40 -0.59 2.93
CA SER A 77 -18.78 -0.39 4.23
C SER A 77 -17.53 0.50 4.09
N ALA A 78 -17.34 1.38 5.06
CA ALA A 78 -16.11 2.16 5.19
C ALA A 78 -14.89 1.31 5.59
N ARG A 79 -15.13 0.14 6.17
CA ARG A 79 -14.08 -0.77 6.64
C ARG A 79 -14.08 -2.04 5.82
N GLY A 80 -12.89 -2.51 5.52
CA GLY A 80 -12.63 -3.75 4.80
C GLY A 80 -11.14 -3.93 4.56
N LEU A 81 -10.77 -5.03 3.95
CA LEU A 81 -9.37 -5.38 3.67
C LEU A 81 -9.18 -5.57 2.17
N PRO A 82 -8.00 -5.22 1.63
CA PRO A 82 -6.90 -4.56 2.32
C PRO A 82 -7.20 -3.12 2.69
N THR A 83 -6.63 -2.61 3.79
CA THR A 83 -6.71 -1.19 4.18
C THR A 83 -5.33 -0.54 4.03
N TYR A 84 -5.29 0.59 3.33
CA TYR A 84 -4.10 1.42 3.15
C TYR A 84 -4.22 2.66 4.02
N SER A 85 -3.20 2.98 4.82
CA SER A 85 -3.35 4.09 5.75
C SER A 85 -2.37 5.23 5.52
N PHE A 86 -2.81 6.41 5.94
CA PHE A 86 -2.04 7.65 5.92
C PHE A 86 -2.06 8.31 7.29
N THR A 87 -1.02 9.08 7.57
CA THR A 87 -0.90 9.86 8.80
C THR A 87 -1.27 11.32 8.57
N THR A 88 -1.85 11.95 9.59
CA THR A 88 -2.12 13.39 9.62
C THR A 88 -1.95 13.94 11.03
N ALA A 89 -1.81 15.26 11.18
CA ALA A 89 -1.89 15.93 12.47
C ALA A 89 -3.31 15.87 13.04
N ALA A 90 -3.46 16.10 14.35
CA ALA A 90 -4.75 15.96 15.04
C ALA A 90 -5.91 16.73 14.38
N HIS A 91 -5.66 17.98 13.98
CA HIS A 91 -6.67 18.80 13.29
C HIS A 91 -6.90 18.43 11.82
N GLY A 92 -6.06 17.56 11.25
CA GLY A 92 -6.17 17.11 9.87
C GLY A 92 -7.33 16.16 9.63
N LEU A 93 -7.76 15.41 10.66
CA LEU A 93 -8.90 14.50 10.54
C LEU A 93 -10.20 15.24 10.20
N ASP A 94 -10.47 16.38 10.84
CA ASP A 94 -11.65 17.19 10.55
C ASP A 94 -11.65 17.69 9.09
N SER A 95 -10.49 18.07 8.58
CA SER A 95 -10.33 18.47 7.19
C SER A 95 -10.64 17.31 6.22
N VAL A 96 -10.19 16.09 6.53
CA VAL A 96 -10.49 14.89 5.72
C VAL A 96 -11.99 14.56 5.80
N ILE A 97 -12.60 14.60 6.99
CA ILE A 97 -14.05 14.37 7.17
C ILE A 97 -14.86 15.33 6.32
N ASN A 98 -14.54 16.62 6.35
CA ASN A 98 -15.26 17.63 5.56
C ASN A 98 -15.18 17.32 4.06
N ARG A 99 -13.98 16.99 3.56
CA ARG A 99 -13.80 16.63 2.14
C ARG A 99 -14.56 15.35 1.74
N LEU A 100 -14.62 14.35 2.62
CA LEU A 100 -15.41 13.12 2.39
C LEU A 100 -16.90 13.42 2.35
N ARG A 101 -17.41 14.30 3.24
CA ARG A 101 -18.80 14.76 3.23
C ARG A 101 -19.16 15.49 1.93
N ASP A 102 -18.28 16.39 1.48
CA ASP A 102 -18.46 17.13 0.23
C ASP A 102 -18.53 16.23 -1.00
N LEU A 103 -17.91 15.05 -0.92
CA LEU A 103 -17.94 14.03 -1.97
C LEU A 103 -19.03 12.98 -1.78
N GLY A 104 -19.80 13.03 -0.69
CA GLY A 104 -20.80 12.01 -0.35
C GLY A 104 -20.22 10.64 -0.07
N SER A 105 -18.93 10.57 0.33
CA SER A 105 -18.22 9.32 0.56
C SER A 105 -18.64 8.66 1.87
N ILE A 106 -18.67 7.33 1.89
CA ILE A 106 -18.92 6.54 3.10
C ILE A 106 -17.67 6.59 3.99
N TYR A 107 -17.84 6.95 5.26
CA TYR A 107 -16.76 6.92 6.25
C TYR A 107 -17.27 6.46 7.62
N ASP A 108 -16.33 5.98 8.46
CA ASP A 108 -16.58 5.52 9.84
C ASP A 108 -15.50 6.08 10.77
N GLY A 109 -15.92 6.68 11.86
CA GLY A 109 -15.03 7.30 12.83
C GLY A 109 -15.21 8.82 12.96
N PRO A 110 -14.30 9.52 13.64
CA PRO A 110 -13.03 9.02 14.20
C PRO A 110 -13.19 8.02 15.34
N ILE A 111 -12.41 6.94 15.30
CA ILE A 111 -12.36 5.91 16.34
C ILE A 111 -11.11 6.09 17.16
N ARG A 112 -11.27 6.09 18.48
CA ARG A 112 -10.15 6.26 19.40
C ARG A 112 -9.39 4.97 19.59
N ARG A 113 -8.06 5.05 19.43
CA ARG A 113 -7.09 3.99 19.72
C ARG A 113 -7.45 2.62 19.13
N PRO A 114 -7.79 2.54 17.81
CA PRO A 114 -8.03 1.24 17.19
C PRO A 114 -6.76 0.40 17.14
N TYR A 115 -5.58 1.04 17.17
CA TYR A 115 -4.26 0.43 17.24
C TYR A 115 -3.38 1.16 18.26
N PRO A 116 -2.35 0.50 18.85
CA PRO A 116 -1.46 1.10 19.85
C PRO A 116 -0.76 2.38 19.38
N PHE A 117 -0.46 2.48 18.08
CA PHE A 117 0.25 3.61 17.46
C PHE A 117 -0.68 4.72 16.95
N ALA A 118 -2.00 4.51 16.97
CA ALA A 118 -2.99 5.45 16.45
C ALA A 118 -3.87 6.01 17.57
N ASP A 119 -3.85 7.33 17.80
CA ASP A 119 -4.74 7.97 18.80
C ASP A 119 -6.18 8.02 18.28
N GLN A 120 -6.38 8.45 17.04
CA GLN A 120 -7.67 8.43 16.34
C GLN A 120 -7.49 7.94 14.92
N SER A 121 -8.49 7.21 14.42
CA SER A 121 -8.51 6.76 13.02
C SER A 121 -9.87 6.99 12.39
N LEU A 122 -9.84 7.44 11.14
CA LEU A 122 -10.98 7.59 10.25
C LEU A 122 -10.86 6.55 9.14
N PHE A 123 -11.91 5.77 8.91
CA PHE A 123 -11.95 4.74 7.86
C PHE A 123 -12.92 5.17 6.77
N PHE A 124 -12.60 4.90 5.50
CA PHE A 124 -13.44 5.24 4.36
C PHE A 124 -13.04 4.43 3.11
N THR A 125 -13.83 4.54 2.06
CA THR A 125 -13.52 3.96 0.75
C THR A 125 -13.36 5.05 -0.30
N ASP A 126 -12.55 4.75 -1.34
CA ASP A 126 -12.62 5.51 -2.57
C ASP A 126 -13.86 5.08 -3.40
N PRO A 127 -14.16 5.78 -4.52
CA PRO A 127 -15.29 5.41 -5.38
C PRO A 127 -15.21 3.99 -5.96
N ALA A 128 -14.02 3.43 -6.11
CA ALA A 128 -13.81 2.06 -6.60
C ALA A 128 -13.86 1.00 -5.49
N GLY A 129 -14.13 1.38 -4.23
CA GLY A 129 -14.24 0.47 -3.10
C GLY A 129 -12.91 0.03 -2.48
N ASN A 130 -11.80 0.71 -2.76
CA ASN A 130 -10.57 0.48 -2.01
C ASN A 130 -10.68 1.10 -0.61
N HIS A 131 -10.24 0.39 0.43
CA HIS A 131 -10.36 0.83 1.81
C HIS A 131 -9.12 1.61 2.27
N TYR A 132 -9.39 2.71 2.95
CA TYR A 132 -8.38 3.61 3.49
C TYR A 132 -8.61 3.91 4.95
N ALA A 133 -7.52 4.24 5.64
CA ALA A 133 -7.57 4.88 6.95
C ALA A 133 -6.71 6.14 6.94
N VAL A 134 -7.16 7.18 7.62
CA VAL A 134 -6.32 8.32 8.00
C VAL A 134 -6.29 8.37 9.51
N PHE A 135 -5.11 8.42 10.10
CA PHE A 135 -4.98 8.40 11.56
C PHE A 135 -4.00 9.46 12.08
N THR A 136 -4.21 9.82 13.35
CA THR A 136 -3.27 10.63 14.10
C THR A 136 -2.40 9.72 14.96
N PRO A 137 -1.06 9.83 14.88
CA PRO A 137 -0.16 9.04 15.74
C PRO A 137 -0.34 9.33 17.21
N THR A 138 -0.12 8.33 18.07
CA THR A 138 -0.10 8.52 19.55
C THR A 138 1.08 9.37 20.02
N GLU A 139 2.18 9.37 19.25
CA GLU A 139 3.35 10.20 19.50
C GLU A 139 3.33 11.45 18.60
N PRO A 140 3.08 12.66 19.16
CA PRO A 140 2.89 13.89 18.38
C PRO A 140 4.07 14.30 17.50
N GLY A 141 5.28 13.84 17.80
CA GLY A 141 6.50 14.21 17.06
C GLY A 141 6.55 13.75 15.61
N ARG A 142 5.67 12.82 15.20
CA ARG A 142 5.64 12.26 13.83
C ARG A 142 4.69 12.99 12.87
N ALA A 143 3.84 13.88 13.35
CA ALA A 143 2.83 14.57 12.54
C ALA A 143 2.81 16.08 12.82
N GLN A 144 3.96 16.72 12.77
CA GLN A 144 4.08 18.19 12.96
C GLN A 144 3.78 18.93 11.65
N ASP A 145 2.58 18.83 11.14
CA ASP A 145 2.11 19.71 10.07
C ASP A 145 0.88 20.46 10.54
N GLU A 146 1.03 21.76 10.78
CA GLU A 146 -0.06 22.66 11.18
C GLU A 146 -1.10 22.89 10.07
N THR A 147 -0.84 22.38 8.84
CA THR A 147 -1.70 22.61 7.68
C THR A 147 -2.87 21.63 7.56
N GLY A 148 -2.93 20.60 8.40
CA GLY A 148 -3.97 19.56 8.33
C GLY A 148 -3.88 18.67 7.09
N ARG A 149 -2.67 18.55 6.51
CA ARG A 149 -2.40 17.70 5.34
C ARG A 149 -2.04 16.28 5.76
N ILE A 150 -2.06 15.39 4.78
CA ILE A 150 -1.46 14.05 4.94
C ILE A 150 0.05 14.19 5.03
N THR A 151 0.62 13.62 6.09
CA THR A 151 2.06 13.76 6.43
C THR A 151 2.88 12.54 6.02
N GLY A 152 2.24 11.40 5.80
CA GLY A 152 2.95 10.18 5.39
C GLY A 152 2.03 8.99 5.17
N VAL A 153 2.63 7.88 4.77
CA VAL A 153 1.99 6.56 4.76
C VAL A 153 2.25 5.90 6.10
N GLY A 154 1.23 5.35 6.73
CA GLY A 154 1.29 4.76 8.05
C GLY A 154 1.47 3.25 8.03
N TYR A 155 0.36 2.52 7.98
CA TYR A 155 0.34 1.05 7.97
C TYR A 155 -0.42 0.53 6.76
N ILE A 156 -0.24 -0.75 6.47
CA ILE A 156 -1.12 -1.53 5.60
C ILE A 156 -1.70 -2.66 6.43
N GLU A 157 -3.00 -2.93 6.28
CA GLU A 157 -3.65 -4.09 6.85
C GLU A 157 -4.10 -5.02 5.74
N LEU A 158 -3.72 -6.29 5.83
CA LEU A 158 -3.96 -7.32 4.83
C LEU A 158 -4.76 -8.49 5.42
N GLU A 159 -5.55 -9.13 4.57
CA GLU A 159 -6.13 -10.45 4.88
C GLU A 159 -5.03 -11.51 4.90
N ALA A 160 -5.09 -12.41 5.86
CA ALA A 160 -4.18 -13.55 5.99
C ALA A 160 -5.01 -14.82 6.23
N PRO A 161 -5.38 -15.58 5.17
CA PRO A 161 -6.12 -16.83 5.31
C PRO A 161 -5.42 -17.84 6.23
N ASP A 162 -4.09 -17.84 6.21
CA ASP A 162 -3.21 -18.52 7.14
C ASP A 162 -2.28 -17.49 7.79
N LEU A 163 -2.65 -17.06 8.99
CA LEU A 163 -1.93 -16.02 9.71
C LEU A 163 -0.49 -16.46 10.04
N ALA A 164 -0.29 -17.73 10.36
CA ALA A 164 1.03 -18.23 10.71
C ALA A 164 1.96 -18.25 9.49
N ALA A 165 1.49 -18.74 8.34
CA ALA A 165 2.25 -18.73 7.09
C ALA A 165 2.56 -17.30 6.63
N SER A 166 1.62 -16.37 6.79
CA SER A 166 1.83 -14.97 6.44
C SER A 166 2.86 -14.29 7.34
N ILE A 167 2.79 -14.50 8.66
CA ILE A 167 3.82 -14.00 9.60
C ILE A 167 5.19 -14.53 9.19
N ASP A 168 5.31 -15.84 8.99
CA ASP A 168 6.56 -16.50 8.62
C ASP A 168 7.16 -15.92 7.31
N PHE A 169 6.31 -15.67 6.32
CA PHE A 169 6.72 -15.04 5.06
C PHE A 169 7.29 -13.63 5.29
N TYR A 170 6.56 -12.75 5.96
CA TYR A 170 6.99 -11.37 6.15
C TYR A 170 8.22 -11.26 7.07
N GLU A 171 8.38 -12.14 8.05
CA GLU A 171 9.60 -12.22 8.88
C GLU A 171 10.79 -12.77 8.09
N LYS A 172 10.64 -13.90 7.41
CA LYS A 172 11.77 -14.58 6.76
C LYS A 172 12.16 -13.95 5.41
N VAL A 173 11.17 -13.52 4.62
CA VAL A 173 11.40 -13.02 3.26
C VAL A 173 11.70 -11.53 3.26
N LEU A 174 10.93 -10.71 3.99
CA LEU A 174 11.09 -9.27 4.02
C LEU A 174 11.93 -8.77 5.19
N GLY A 175 12.11 -9.59 6.21
CA GLY A 175 12.88 -9.24 7.41
C GLY A 175 12.14 -8.32 8.38
N PHE A 176 10.81 -8.32 8.35
CA PHE A 176 10.00 -7.59 9.31
C PHE A 176 10.05 -8.25 10.68
N LYS A 177 9.72 -7.53 11.72
CA LYS A 177 9.72 -8.02 13.09
C LYS A 177 8.31 -8.15 13.61
N LEU A 178 7.89 -9.33 14.05
CA LEU A 178 6.64 -9.50 14.77
C LEU A 178 6.72 -8.69 16.09
N SER A 179 5.89 -7.66 16.21
CA SER A 179 5.86 -6.75 17.35
C SER A 179 4.69 -7.00 18.28
N HIS A 180 3.59 -7.53 17.76
CA HIS A 180 2.40 -7.85 18.54
C HIS A 180 1.59 -8.95 17.88
N ARG A 181 0.96 -9.81 18.69
CA ARG A 181 -0.03 -10.79 18.27
C ARG A 181 -1.21 -10.77 19.21
N SER A 182 -2.42 -10.68 18.66
CA SER A 182 -3.68 -10.75 19.40
C SER A 182 -4.43 -12.00 18.98
N GLU A 183 -4.58 -12.93 19.89
CA GLU A 183 -5.35 -14.16 19.65
C GLU A 183 -6.86 -13.85 19.55
N ASP A 184 -7.36 -12.95 20.40
CA ASP A 184 -8.78 -12.56 20.41
C ASP A 184 -9.21 -11.90 19.10
N LEU A 185 -8.34 -11.06 18.51
CA LEU A 185 -8.60 -10.39 17.24
C LEU A 185 -8.12 -11.20 16.04
N ARG A 186 -7.46 -12.33 16.25
CA ARG A 186 -6.82 -13.15 15.20
C ARG A 186 -5.96 -12.27 14.28
N GLN A 187 -5.09 -11.47 14.90
CA GLN A 187 -4.34 -10.43 14.23
C GLN A 187 -2.89 -10.41 14.67
N ALA A 188 -2.00 -10.07 13.75
CA ALA A 188 -0.58 -9.85 14.03
C ALA A 188 -0.14 -8.50 13.47
N MET A 189 0.75 -7.84 14.19
CA MET A 189 1.41 -6.61 13.74
C MET A 189 2.90 -6.87 13.59
N LEU A 190 3.40 -6.61 12.39
CA LEU A 190 4.82 -6.64 12.08
C LEU A 190 5.32 -5.22 11.84
N THR A 191 6.55 -4.94 12.28
CA THR A 191 7.17 -3.62 12.19
C THR A 191 8.35 -3.66 11.23
N MET A 192 8.43 -2.67 10.36
CA MET A 192 9.55 -2.43 9.43
C MET A 192 10.64 -1.61 10.11
N ALA A 193 11.82 -1.52 9.51
CA ALA A 193 12.91 -0.68 10.00
C ALA A 193 12.53 0.82 10.08
N SER A 194 11.65 1.28 9.20
CA SER A 194 11.06 2.62 9.21
C SER A 194 10.02 2.85 10.31
N GLU A 195 9.78 1.85 11.17
CA GLU A 195 8.70 1.84 12.19
C GLU A 195 7.27 1.87 11.61
N GLN A 196 7.12 1.75 10.28
CA GLN A 196 5.81 1.51 9.67
C GLN A 196 5.34 0.10 10.02
N ALA A 197 4.01 -0.08 10.11
CA ALA A 197 3.42 -1.37 10.48
C ALA A 197 2.80 -2.06 9.26
N LEU A 198 2.91 -3.39 9.25
CA LEU A 198 2.06 -4.29 8.50
C LEU A 198 1.18 -5.03 9.50
N ILE A 199 -0.12 -4.95 9.31
CA ILE A 199 -1.11 -5.66 10.12
C ILE A 199 -1.63 -6.81 9.28
N LEU A 200 -1.61 -8.01 9.83
CA LEU A 200 -2.18 -9.21 9.23
C LEU A 200 -3.41 -9.61 10.04
N THR A 201 -4.56 -9.65 9.39
CA THR A 201 -5.82 -10.05 10.03
C THR A 201 -6.29 -11.37 9.44
N GLU A 202 -6.46 -12.38 10.29
CA GLU A 202 -6.91 -13.68 9.85
C GLU A 202 -8.36 -13.60 9.36
N ALA A 203 -8.51 -13.74 8.05
CA ALA A 203 -9.79 -13.74 7.37
C ALA A 203 -9.71 -14.63 6.13
N PRO A 204 -10.82 -15.28 5.73
CA PRO A 204 -10.84 -15.93 4.44
C PRO A 204 -10.60 -14.88 3.36
N PHE A 205 -9.66 -15.16 2.45
CA PHE A 205 -9.33 -14.24 1.37
C PHE A 205 -10.57 -13.93 0.54
N SER A 206 -11.09 -12.74 0.67
CA SER A 206 -12.33 -12.30 0.04
C SER A 206 -12.11 -11.47 -1.22
N SER A 207 -10.88 -11.05 -1.47
CA SER A 207 -10.54 -10.18 -2.60
C SER A 207 -10.46 -10.94 -3.94
N LYS A 208 -11.52 -11.67 -4.27
CA LYS A 208 -11.69 -12.30 -5.59
C LYS A 208 -11.56 -11.32 -6.76
N GLY A 209 -11.56 -10.01 -6.50
CA GLY A 209 -11.35 -8.95 -7.47
C GLY A 209 -9.91 -8.48 -7.63
N LEU A 210 -8.98 -8.92 -6.79
CA LEU A 210 -7.54 -8.63 -6.94
C LEU A 210 -6.83 -9.68 -7.80
N VAL A 211 -7.50 -10.26 -8.80
CA VAL A 211 -6.85 -11.14 -9.78
C VAL A 211 -5.84 -10.32 -10.56
N MET A 212 -4.64 -10.34 -10.06
CA MET A 212 -3.50 -9.66 -10.62
C MET A 212 -3.01 -10.46 -11.81
N SER A 213 -3.04 -9.83 -12.96
CA SER A 213 -2.40 -10.41 -14.13
C SER A 213 -0.94 -10.67 -13.80
N ARG A 214 -0.53 -11.93 -13.72
CA ARG A 214 0.88 -12.31 -13.54
C ARG A 214 1.80 -11.84 -14.68
N LYS A 215 1.22 -11.27 -15.73
CA LYS A 215 1.94 -10.83 -16.94
C LYS A 215 2.22 -9.34 -16.99
N VAL A 216 1.54 -8.53 -16.17
CA VAL A 216 1.71 -7.07 -16.13
C VAL A 216 1.65 -6.63 -14.68
N PRO A 217 2.54 -5.72 -14.24
CA PRO A 217 2.41 -5.16 -12.88
C PRO A 217 1.05 -4.48 -12.75
N GLY A 218 0.18 -5.07 -11.97
CA GLY A 218 -1.11 -4.53 -11.58
C GLY A 218 -1.05 -3.97 -10.16
N PRO A 219 -2.14 -4.04 -9.42
CA PRO A 219 -2.14 -3.71 -8.00
C PRO A 219 -1.05 -4.48 -7.24
N HIS A 220 -0.27 -3.79 -6.43
CA HIS A 220 0.83 -4.36 -5.67
C HIS A 220 1.25 -3.45 -4.51
N ILE A 221 2.03 -4.01 -3.60
CA ILE A 221 2.63 -3.30 -2.47
C ILE A 221 4.14 -3.35 -2.64
N ALA A 222 4.78 -2.19 -2.71
CA ALA A 222 6.20 -2.08 -2.91
C ALA A 222 6.94 -1.70 -1.62
N PHE A 223 7.99 -2.43 -1.32
CA PHE A 223 8.88 -2.20 -0.21
C PHE A 223 10.27 -1.80 -0.71
N TYR A 224 10.84 -0.79 -0.10
CA TYR A 224 12.16 -0.28 -0.44
C TYR A 224 13.25 -1.17 0.12
N VAL A 225 14.18 -1.55 -0.74
CA VAL A 225 15.43 -2.25 -0.39
C VAL A 225 16.59 -1.32 -0.77
N PRO A 226 17.55 -1.02 0.13
CA PRO A 226 18.72 -0.21 -0.20
C PRO A 226 19.53 -0.77 -1.37
N GLY A 227 20.08 0.12 -2.21
CA GLY A 227 20.80 -0.28 -3.42
C GLY A 227 22.00 -1.18 -3.14
N ASP A 228 22.76 -0.90 -2.08
CA ASP A 228 23.90 -1.70 -1.60
C ASP A 228 23.50 -3.11 -1.12
N ARG A 229 22.22 -3.32 -0.78
CA ARG A 229 21.67 -4.62 -0.37
C ARG A 229 20.88 -5.33 -1.46
N TRP A 230 20.75 -4.73 -2.64
CA TRP A 230 19.88 -5.25 -3.69
C TRP A 230 20.25 -6.66 -4.15
N ARG A 231 21.56 -6.89 -4.42
CA ARG A 231 22.06 -8.22 -4.83
C ARG A 231 21.83 -9.27 -3.75
N ASP A 232 22.06 -8.89 -2.51
CA ASP A 232 21.81 -9.76 -1.35
C ASP A 232 20.34 -10.11 -1.20
N ALA A 233 19.44 -9.15 -1.47
CA ALA A 233 18.01 -9.38 -1.45
C ALA A 233 17.58 -10.42 -2.51
N LEU A 234 18.07 -10.31 -3.73
CA LEU A 234 17.76 -11.29 -4.78
C LEU A 234 18.30 -12.68 -4.42
N ALA A 235 19.57 -12.77 -3.98
CA ALA A 235 20.17 -14.02 -3.56
C ALA A 235 19.42 -14.66 -2.37
N HIS A 236 18.87 -13.84 -1.48
CA HIS A 236 18.05 -14.30 -0.36
C HIS A 236 16.73 -14.91 -0.85
N LEU A 237 16.03 -14.28 -1.81
CA LEU A 237 14.82 -14.83 -2.41
C LEU A 237 15.10 -16.17 -3.10
N ASP A 238 16.20 -16.25 -3.86
CA ASP A 238 16.64 -17.49 -4.52
C ASP A 238 16.92 -18.59 -3.49
N ALA A 239 17.62 -18.28 -2.41
CA ALA A 239 17.97 -19.23 -1.35
C ALA A 239 16.74 -19.78 -0.61
N LEU A 240 15.67 -18.99 -0.53
CA LEU A 240 14.38 -19.41 0.05
C LEU A 240 13.47 -20.11 -0.97
N GLY A 241 13.86 -20.18 -2.24
CA GLY A 241 13.04 -20.75 -3.30
C GLY A 241 11.81 -19.89 -3.65
N ILE A 242 11.84 -18.59 -3.34
CA ILE A 242 10.74 -17.66 -3.66
C ILE A 242 10.78 -17.33 -5.14
N ALA A 243 9.71 -17.67 -5.87
CA ALA A 243 9.56 -17.31 -7.27
C ALA A 243 9.41 -15.79 -7.40
N HIS A 244 10.34 -15.15 -8.09
CA HIS A 244 10.33 -13.71 -8.28
C HIS A 244 10.79 -13.29 -9.68
N GLY A 245 10.52 -12.02 -10.09
CA GLY A 245 10.91 -11.50 -11.38
C GLY A 245 10.32 -10.12 -11.69
N ASP A 246 10.69 -9.52 -12.81
CA ASP A 246 10.30 -8.15 -13.15
C ASP A 246 8.86 -8.03 -13.68
N ARG A 247 8.21 -9.11 -14.01
CA ARG A 247 6.85 -9.20 -14.56
C ARG A 247 6.58 -8.20 -15.71
N GLY A 248 7.62 -7.86 -16.49
CA GLY A 248 7.55 -6.94 -17.63
C GLY A 248 7.64 -5.45 -17.27
N ALA A 249 7.91 -5.10 -16.00
CA ALA A 249 8.05 -3.72 -15.55
C ALA A 249 9.40 -3.06 -15.88
N ALA A 250 10.41 -3.84 -16.29
CA ALA A 250 11.76 -3.31 -16.59
C ALA A 250 11.76 -2.17 -17.61
N LYS A 251 10.81 -2.18 -18.56
CA LYS A 251 10.67 -1.15 -19.60
C LYS A 251 10.28 0.25 -19.05
N GLU A 252 9.79 0.32 -17.84
CA GLU A 252 9.30 1.54 -17.22
C GLU A 252 10.26 2.12 -16.18
N ARG A 253 11.34 1.38 -15.88
CA ARG A 253 12.33 1.77 -14.89
C ARG A 253 13.35 2.74 -15.47
N GLN A 254 13.85 3.62 -14.60
CA GLN A 254 14.98 4.47 -14.90
C GLN A 254 16.29 3.70 -14.70
N GLU A 255 17.37 4.19 -15.30
CA GLU A 255 18.71 3.67 -15.05
C GLU A 255 19.03 3.70 -13.55
N GLY A 256 19.66 2.65 -13.01
CA GLY A 256 19.93 2.51 -11.58
C GLY A 256 18.74 2.08 -10.72
N GLN A 257 17.53 1.89 -11.29
CA GLN A 257 16.37 1.38 -10.56
C GLN A 257 16.23 -0.13 -10.72
N GLY A 258 16.16 -0.84 -9.60
CA GLY A 258 15.82 -2.27 -9.53
C GLY A 258 14.39 -2.51 -9.09
N GLY A 259 13.85 -3.65 -9.45
CA GLY A 259 12.55 -4.09 -8.91
C GLY A 259 12.28 -5.53 -9.28
N THR A 260 11.76 -6.29 -8.32
CA THR A 260 11.30 -7.66 -8.52
C THR A 260 9.98 -7.87 -7.81
N TYR A 261 9.14 -8.72 -8.37
CA TYR A 261 7.81 -9.02 -7.85
C TYR A 261 7.74 -10.47 -7.40
N MET A 262 7.03 -10.71 -6.33
CA MET A 262 6.72 -12.03 -5.78
C MET A 262 5.28 -12.03 -5.25
N ASP A 263 4.74 -13.21 -4.99
CA ASP A 263 3.43 -13.34 -4.35
C ASP A 263 3.64 -13.73 -2.89
N ASP A 264 2.85 -13.16 -1.98
CA ASP A 264 2.78 -13.61 -0.59
C ASP A 264 1.88 -14.85 -0.45
N PRO A 265 1.80 -15.50 0.73
CA PRO A 265 0.96 -16.68 0.93
C PRO A 265 -0.53 -16.45 0.72
N ALA A 266 -1.01 -15.22 0.86
CA ALA A 266 -2.41 -14.84 0.60
C ALA A 266 -2.67 -14.50 -0.87
N GLY A 267 -1.63 -14.36 -1.70
CA GLY A 267 -1.72 -14.00 -3.12
C GLY A 267 -1.62 -12.51 -3.39
N TYR A 268 -1.25 -11.68 -2.41
CA TYR A 268 -0.88 -10.30 -2.68
C TYR A 268 0.44 -10.23 -3.46
N VAL A 269 0.49 -9.34 -4.46
CA VAL A 269 1.76 -9.08 -5.15
C VAL A 269 2.59 -8.10 -4.33
N ILE A 270 3.74 -8.57 -3.96
CA ILE A 270 4.76 -7.80 -3.24
C ILE A 270 5.86 -7.43 -4.23
N GLN A 271 6.30 -6.19 -4.18
CA GLN A 271 7.44 -5.72 -4.95
C GLN A 271 8.59 -5.34 -4.02
N PHE A 272 9.81 -5.82 -4.31
CA PHE A 272 11.01 -5.13 -3.88
C PHE A 272 11.37 -4.07 -4.91
N ILE A 273 11.68 -2.88 -4.46
CA ILE A 273 12.13 -1.78 -5.31
C ILE A 273 13.37 -1.12 -4.69
N THR A 274 14.26 -0.67 -5.53
CA THR A 274 15.45 0.08 -5.14
C THR A 274 15.75 1.18 -6.14
N ASP A 275 16.48 2.17 -5.69
CA ASP A 275 17.16 3.20 -6.47
C ASP A 275 18.65 3.14 -6.15
N GLY A 276 19.51 3.67 -7.03
CA GLY A 276 20.95 3.72 -6.80
C GLY A 276 21.65 2.36 -6.82
N MET A 277 21.22 1.44 -7.71
CA MET A 277 22.02 0.24 -7.99
C MET A 277 23.36 0.66 -8.59
N GLU A 278 24.46 0.30 -7.92
CA GLU A 278 25.84 0.39 -8.45
C GLU A 278 26.16 -0.79 -9.37
#